data_f087170d331a538627fabc5091988f44
#
_entry.id   f087170d331a538627fabc5091988f44
#
_cell.length_a   1.000
_cell.length_b   1.000
_cell.length_c   1.000
_cell.angle_alpha   90.00
_cell.angle_beta   90.00
_cell.angle_gamma   90.00
#
_symmetry.space_group_name_H-M   'P 1'
#
loop_
_entity.id
_entity.type
_entity.pdbx_description
1 polymer ?
#
loop_
_entity_poly.entity_id
_entity_poly.type
_entity_poly.pdbx_seq_one_letter_code
_entity_poly.pdbx_strand_id
1 'polypeptide(L)'
;MSDPKLAHWWDCEDTWFVGVDALPNDARGAVGEGPALEGASIDVVRALFRDWPPLHKAQVSVTRPGYPRPRRGESEAAFGYRLNRAAAHVDGLKPAGPPRTRHVDEPHAFILGVPLTESDPQAAPLVIWEGSHVIMGQALRDLLCQVDPEDMSKVDVTEAYAEARRQVFNDCPRITVQAKQGEITVLHRHLLHGVDPWPDGVPGAERMIAYFRPECTGGVADWLAQD
;
A
#
# COMPACT_ATOMS: atom_id res chain seq x y z
N MET A 1 -6.70 -16.68 10.68
CA MET A 1 -7.74 -15.71 10.22
C MET A 1 -9.17 -16.25 10.37
N SER A 2 -9.40 -17.10 11.37
CA SER A 2 -10.72 -17.72 11.61
C SER A 2 -11.57 -16.99 12.66
N ASP A 3 -11.15 -15.80 13.12
CA ASP A 3 -11.95 -15.00 14.04
C ASP A 3 -13.19 -14.44 13.29
N PRO A 4 -14.41 -14.79 13.72
CA PRO A 4 -15.64 -14.27 13.10
C PRO A 4 -15.74 -12.75 13.05
N LYS A 5 -15.08 -12.06 13.99
CA LYS A 5 -15.02 -10.59 14.03
C LYS A 5 -14.29 -9.99 12.84
N LEU A 6 -13.41 -10.75 12.20
CA LEU A 6 -12.63 -10.32 11.04
C LEU A 6 -13.25 -10.74 9.71
N ALA A 7 -14.36 -11.48 9.71
CA ALA A 7 -14.99 -12.01 8.50
C ALA A 7 -15.40 -10.92 7.51
N HIS A 8 -15.76 -9.73 7.98
CA HIS A 8 -16.14 -8.59 7.14
C HIS A 8 -15.01 -7.98 6.32
N TRP A 9 -13.74 -8.34 6.59
CA TRP A 9 -12.58 -7.90 5.83
C TRP A 9 -12.26 -8.76 4.61
N TRP A 10 -12.97 -9.90 4.44
CA TRP A 10 -12.85 -10.71 3.25
C TRP A 10 -13.63 -10.09 2.09
N ASP A 11 -13.01 -10.05 0.90
CA ASP A 11 -13.54 -9.48 -0.33
C ASP A 11 -13.15 -10.38 -1.51
N CYS A 12 -13.61 -10.04 -2.73
CA CYS A 12 -13.22 -10.76 -3.94
C CYS A 12 -13.51 -12.28 -3.84
N GLU A 13 -14.73 -12.65 -3.41
CA GLU A 13 -15.13 -14.05 -3.19
C GLU A 13 -14.14 -14.82 -2.30
N ASP A 14 -13.76 -14.23 -1.16
CA ASP A 14 -12.82 -14.78 -0.17
C ASP A 14 -11.39 -15.04 -0.69
N THR A 15 -11.02 -14.44 -1.82
CA THR A 15 -9.64 -14.51 -2.33
C THR A 15 -8.75 -13.36 -1.84
N TRP A 16 -9.32 -12.34 -1.19
CA TRP A 16 -8.59 -11.22 -0.63
C TRP A 16 -9.12 -10.80 0.73
N PHE A 17 -8.22 -10.66 1.68
CA PHE A 17 -8.49 -10.13 3.02
C PHE A 17 -7.69 -8.84 3.23
N VAL A 18 -8.35 -7.80 3.75
CA VAL A 18 -7.74 -6.50 4.05
C VAL A 18 -8.09 -6.13 5.48
N GLY A 19 -7.44 -6.78 6.44
CA GLY A 19 -7.68 -6.55 7.86
C GLY A 19 -6.95 -5.31 8.36
N VAL A 20 -7.64 -4.17 8.37
CA VAL A 20 -7.12 -2.95 8.98
C VAL A 20 -6.99 -3.18 10.49
N ASP A 21 -5.85 -2.76 11.07
CA ASP A 21 -5.52 -2.93 12.49
C ASP A 21 -5.60 -4.38 13.01
N ALA A 22 -5.48 -5.37 12.10
CA ALA A 22 -5.67 -6.77 12.46
C ALA A 22 -4.45 -7.40 13.16
N LEU A 23 -3.26 -6.84 13.03
CA LEU A 23 -2.08 -7.30 13.76
C LEU A 23 -2.00 -6.59 15.12
N PRO A 24 -1.99 -7.33 16.25
CA PRO A 24 -2.00 -6.71 17.57
C PRO A 24 -0.59 -6.32 18.04
N ASN A 25 0.16 -5.60 17.19
CA ASN A 25 1.49 -5.11 17.53
C ASN A 25 1.46 -3.85 18.41
N ASP A 26 2.54 -3.63 19.14
CA ASP A 26 2.81 -2.38 19.85
C ASP A 26 3.44 -1.30 18.95
N ALA A 27 3.73 -0.13 19.51
CA ALA A 27 4.33 1.00 18.77
C ALA A 27 5.76 0.73 18.23
N ARG A 28 6.39 -0.36 18.62
CA ARG A 28 7.69 -0.82 18.11
C ARG A 28 7.56 -1.97 17.12
N GLY A 29 6.32 -2.40 16.82
CA GLY A 29 6.03 -3.52 15.93
C GLY A 29 6.11 -4.90 16.61
N ALA A 30 6.29 -4.97 17.90
CA ALA A 30 6.29 -6.24 18.65
C ALA A 30 4.86 -6.81 18.76
N VAL A 31 4.72 -8.13 18.62
CA VAL A 31 3.47 -8.86 18.78
C VAL A 31 3.58 -9.77 19.99
N GLY A 32 2.68 -9.61 20.97
CA GLY A 32 2.74 -10.35 22.23
C GLY A 32 4.04 -10.10 22.97
N GLU A 33 4.75 -11.18 23.33
CA GLU A 33 6.08 -11.12 23.99
C GLU A 33 7.25 -11.17 22.96
N GLY A 34 6.96 -11.05 21.68
CA GLY A 34 7.97 -11.03 20.62
C GLY A 34 8.85 -9.79 20.64
N PRO A 35 9.98 -9.81 19.93
CA PRO A 35 10.87 -8.64 19.82
C PRO A 35 10.20 -7.51 19.00
N ALA A 36 10.70 -6.31 19.19
CA ALA A 36 10.40 -5.17 18.31
C ALA A 36 10.92 -5.46 16.88
N LEU A 37 10.38 -4.74 15.88
CA LEU A 37 10.95 -4.76 14.55
C LEU A 37 12.38 -4.20 14.58
N GLU A 38 13.33 -4.97 14.11
CA GLU A 38 14.76 -4.63 14.07
C GLU A 38 15.43 -5.26 12.84
N GLY A 39 16.68 -4.89 12.58
CA GLY A 39 17.46 -5.39 11.46
C GLY A 39 17.76 -4.33 10.39
N ALA A 40 18.50 -4.73 9.36
CA ALA A 40 19.07 -3.82 8.36
C ALA A 40 18.03 -2.91 7.68
N SER A 41 16.85 -3.45 7.34
CA SER A 41 15.78 -2.64 6.71
C SER A 41 15.27 -1.55 7.64
N ILE A 42 15.18 -1.84 8.94
CA ILE A 42 14.75 -0.87 9.95
C ILE A 42 15.83 0.20 10.16
N ASP A 43 17.11 -0.21 10.14
CA ASP A 43 18.23 0.74 10.26
C ASP A 43 18.30 1.68 9.06
N VAL A 44 18.05 1.19 7.84
CA VAL A 44 17.93 2.02 6.64
C VAL A 44 16.79 3.03 6.78
N VAL A 45 15.60 2.59 7.21
CA VAL A 45 14.47 3.50 7.42
C VAL A 45 14.77 4.55 8.47
N ARG A 46 15.39 4.17 9.60
CA ARG A 46 15.85 5.12 10.64
C ARG A 46 16.87 6.12 10.13
N ALA A 47 17.73 5.71 9.21
CA ALA A 47 18.72 6.62 8.61
C ALA A 47 18.08 7.62 7.64
N LEU A 48 17.01 7.22 6.94
CA LEU A 48 16.26 8.07 6.02
C LEU A 48 15.30 9.02 6.74
N PHE A 49 14.66 8.53 7.78
CA PHE A 49 13.68 9.29 8.57
C PHE A 49 14.29 9.57 9.96
N ARG A 50 14.65 10.82 10.23
CA ARG A 50 15.34 11.25 11.48
C ARG A 50 14.64 10.78 12.75
N ASP A 51 13.30 10.75 12.72
CA ASP A 51 12.45 10.29 13.80
C ASP A 51 11.69 9.05 13.35
N TRP A 52 11.88 7.92 14.06
CA TRP A 52 11.07 6.73 13.85
C TRP A 52 9.66 6.99 14.41
N PRO A 53 8.63 7.14 13.54
CA PRO A 53 7.29 7.36 14.03
C PRO A 53 6.76 6.11 14.73
N PRO A 54 5.95 6.27 15.80
CA PRO A 54 5.34 5.11 16.44
C PRO A 54 4.45 4.37 15.46
N LEU A 55 4.60 3.05 15.42
CA LEU A 55 3.78 2.19 14.56
C LEU A 55 2.41 1.98 15.21
N HIS A 56 1.34 2.20 14.46
CA HIS A 56 0.02 1.70 14.86
C HIS A 56 -0.14 0.23 14.43
N LYS A 57 -1.25 -0.38 14.78
CA LYS A 57 -1.52 -1.77 14.42
C LYS A 57 -1.45 -1.95 12.91
N ALA A 58 -0.68 -2.95 12.48
CA ALA A 58 -0.51 -3.18 11.06
C ALA A 58 -1.78 -3.73 10.40
N GLN A 59 -1.99 -3.35 9.15
CA GLN A 59 -2.94 -4.03 8.30
C GLN A 59 -2.38 -5.41 7.92
N VAL A 60 -3.18 -6.44 8.05
CA VAL A 60 -2.85 -7.76 7.48
C VAL A 60 -3.56 -7.92 6.14
N SER A 61 -2.81 -8.13 5.08
CA SER A 61 -3.33 -8.47 3.77
C SER A 61 -3.10 -9.95 3.48
N VAL A 62 -4.17 -10.67 3.08
CA VAL A 62 -4.08 -12.07 2.67
C VAL A 62 -4.61 -12.21 1.27
N THR A 63 -3.87 -12.88 0.40
CA THR A 63 -4.34 -13.32 -0.91
C THR A 63 -4.38 -14.85 -0.96
N ARG A 64 -5.32 -15.40 -1.74
CA ARG A 64 -5.50 -16.85 -1.95
C ARG A 64 -5.52 -17.18 -3.43
N PRO A 65 -5.35 -18.46 -3.80
CA PRO A 65 -5.47 -18.93 -5.18
C PRO A 65 -6.74 -18.41 -5.85
N GLY A 66 -6.60 -17.92 -7.07
CA GLY A 66 -7.67 -17.30 -7.84
C GLY A 66 -7.88 -15.80 -7.59
N TYR A 67 -7.07 -15.15 -6.73
CA TYR A 67 -7.06 -13.69 -6.61
C TYR A 67 -6.62 -13.03 -7.96
N PRO A 68 -7.29 -11.93 -8.38
CA PRO A 68 -8.50 -11.36 -7.83
C PRO A 68 -9.76 -12.00 -8.41
N ARG A 69 -10.80 -12.15 -7.59
CA ARG A 69 -12.17 -12.40 -8.03
C ARG A 69 -12.94 -11.08 -8.11
N PRO A 70 -14.04 -11.00 -8.87
CA PRO A 70 -14.89 -9.82 -8.88
C PRO A 70 -15.41 -9.45 -7.49
N ARG A 71 -15.54 -8.16 -7.22
CA ARG A 71 -16.26 -7.67 -6.04
C ARG A 71 -17.75 -7.58 -6.33
N ARG A 72 -18.55 -7.73 -5.30
CA ARG A 72 -20.00 -7.53 -5.45
C ARG A 72 -20.31 -6.13 -5.97
N GLY A 73 -20.96 -6.04 -7.12
CA GLY A 73 -21.34 -4.76 -7.75
C GLY A 73 -20.19 -4.01 -8.42
N GLU A 74 -19.04 -4.64 -8.59
CA GLU A 74 -17.91 -4.05 -9.31
C GLU A 74 -18.19 -4.01 -10.83
N SER A 75 -17.80 -2.91 -11.48
CA SER A 75 -17.87 -2.82 -12.94
C SER A 75 -16.76 -3.66 -13.59
N GLU A 76 -17.03 -4.13 -14.84
CA GLU A 76 -16.00 -4.84 -15.64
C GLU A 76 -14.72 -4.04 -15.82
N ALA A 77 -14.81 -2.71 -15.97
CA ALA A 77 -13.66 -1.83 -16.11
C ALA A 77 -12.83 -1.79 -14.82
N ALA A 78 -13.46 -1.76 -13.64
CA ALA A 78 -12.76 -1.78 -12.36
C ALA A 78 -12.10 -3.14 -12.10
N PHE A 79 -12.79 -4.23 -12.42
CA PHE A 79 -12.23 -5.57 -12.33
C PHE A 79 -11.06 -5.75 -13.32
N GLY A 80 -11.23 -5.32 -14.57
CA GLY A 80 -10.16 -5.34 -15.58
C GLY A 80 -8.94 -4.52 -15.15
N TYR A 81 -9.13 -3.40 -14.44
CA TYR A 81 -8.02 -2.65 -13.85
C TYR A 81 -7.26 -3.45 -12.78
N ARG A 82 -7.96 -4.18 -11.92
CA ARG A 82 -7.32 -5.04 -10.92
C ARG A 82 -6.55 -6.20 -11.57
N LEU A 83 -7.09 -6.81 -12.61
CA LEU A 83 -6.42 -7.87 -13.36
C LEU A 83 -5.19 -7.38 -14.11
N ASN A 84 -5.33 -6.31 -14.89
CA ASN A 84 -4.31 -5.91 -15.87
C ASN A 84 -3.33 -4.86 -15.34
N ARG A 85 -3.65 -4.19 -14.24
CA ARG A 85 -2.85 -3.14 -13.62
C ARG A 85 -2.64 -3.39 -12.11
N ALA A 86 -2.80 -4.65 -11.66
CA ALA A 86 -2.54 -5.05 -10.28
C ALA A 86 -3.23 -4.17 -9.22
N ALA A 87 -4.37 -3.57 -9.54
CA ALA A 87 -5.02 -2.54 -8.71
C ALA A 87 -4.11 -1.36 -8.32
N ALA A 88 -3.16 -0.99 -9.18
CA ALA A 88 -2.10 -0.02 -8.90
C ALA A 88 -2.60 1.27 -8.27
N HIS A 89 -1.99 1.66 -7.16
CA HIS A 89 -2.36 2.85 -6.39
C HIS A 89 -1.14 3.44 -5.65
N VAL A 90 -1.33 4.67 -5.18
CA VAL A 90 -0.51 5.29 -4.14
C VAL A 90 -1.35 5.27 -2.88
N ASP A 91 -0.77 4.82 -1.77
CA ASP A 91 -1.46 4.77 -0.48
C ASP A 91 -1.78 6.18 0.04
N GLY A 92 -2.82 6.27 0.88
CA GLY A 92 -3.24 7.52 1.49
C GLY A 92 -4.16 8.39 0.63
N LEU A 93 -4.35 8.07 -0.65
CA LEU A 93 -5.25 8.77 -1.56
C LEU A 93 -6.61 8.06 -1.61
N LYS A 94 -7.47 8.31 -0.65
CA LYS A 94 -8.79 7.66 -0.59
C LYS A 94 -9.80 8.30 -1.53
N PRO A 95 -10.57 7.50 -2.29
CA PRO A 95 -11.69 8.02 -3.05
C PRO A 95 -12.90 8.26 -2.14
N ALA A 96 -13.54 9.42 -2.27
CA ALA A 96 -14.71 9.82 -1.50
C ALA A 96 -15.86 10.28 -2.41
N GLY A 97 -17.09 10.17 -1.94
CA GLY A 97 -18.31 10.81 -2.46
C GLY A 97 -18.77 10.45 -3.87
N PRO A 98 -19.98 10.92 -4.25
CA PRO A 98 -20.42 11.18 -5.61
C PRO A 98 -20.35 12.69 -5.92
N PRO A 99 -19.58 13.17 -6.94
CA PRO A 99 -18.69 12.41 -7.78
C PRO A 99 -17.49 11.85 -7.00
N ARG A 100 -16.89 10.77 -7.50
CA ARG A 100 -15.76 10.12 -6.83
C ARG A 100 -14.50 10.97 -6.96
N THR A 101 -14.17 11.71 -5.93
CA THR A 101 -12.95 12.52 -5.80
C THR A 101 -11.91 11.84 -4.94
N ARG A 102 -10.63 12.24 -5.06
CA ARG A 102 -9.53 11.76 -4.22
C ARG A 102 -8.92 12.92 -3.45
N HIS A 103 -8.60 12.64 -2.20
CA HIS A 103 -7.94 13.56 -1.30
C HIS A 103 -6.78 12.84 -0.60
N VAL A 104 -5.82 13.59 -0.09
CA VAL A 104 -4.78 13.05 0.80
C VAL A 104 -5.41 12.88 2.18
N ASP A 105 -5.78 11.66 2.52
CA ASP A 105 -6.48 11.32 3.77
C ASP A 105 -5.54 10.72 4.81
N GLU A 106 -4.57 9.92 4.38
CA GLU A 106 -3.56 9.29 5.23
C GLU A 106 -2.15 9.58 4.69
N PRO A 107 -1.48 10.65 5.12
CA PRO A 107 -0.15 11.01 4.63
C PRO A 107 0.93 10.10 5.24
N HIS A 108 1.08 8.89 4.72
CA HIS A 108 2.05 7.92 5.21
C HIS A 108 3.49 8.35 4.96
N ALA A 109 4.36 8.21 5.96
CA ALA A 109 5.79 8.52 5.82
C ALA A 109 6.50 7.51 4.89
N PHE A 110 6.17 6.23 5.05
CA PHE A 110 6.66 5.10 4.23
C PHE A 110 5.72 3.90 4.42
N ILE A 111 5.97 2.83 3.66
CA ILE A 111 5.25 1.57 3.82
C ILE A 111 6.26 0.46 4.06
N LEU A 112 6.08 -0.30 5.16
CA LEU A 112 6.83 -1.53 5.39
C LEU A 112 5.92 -2.72 5.11
N GLY A 113 6.39 -3.65 4.29
CA GLY A 113 5.73 -4.92 4.02
C GLY A 113 6.53 -6.07 4.62
N VAL A 114 5.94 -6.76 5.60
CA VAL A 114 6.57 -7.88 6.33
C VAL A 114 5.85 -9.17 5.98
N PRO A 115 6.49 -10.12 5.25
CA PRO A 115 5.90 -11.42 4.96
C PRO A 115 5.66 -12.23 6.24
N LEU A 116 4.43 -12.70 6.42
CA LEU A 116 4.04 -13.55 7.55
C LEU A 116 3.99 -15.04 7.19
N THR A 117 3.96 -15.36 5.90
CA THR A 117 3.98 -16.73 5.38
C THR A 117 5.05 -16.89 4.32
N GLU A 118 5.59 -18.11 4.18
CA GLU A 118 6.27 -18.51 2.97
C GLU A 118 5.25 -18.66 1.84
N SER A 119 5.57 -18.17 0.66
CA SER A 119 4.71 -18.25 -0.50
C SER A 119 5.53 -18.42 -1.78
N ASP A 120 4.91 -19.02 -2.80
CA ASP A 120 5.51 -19.08 -4.13
C ASP A 120 5.75 -17.65 -4.65
N PRO A 121 6.88 -17.38 -5.32
CA PRO A 121 7.16 -16.06 -5.89
C PRO A 121 6.11 -15.52 -6.86
N GLN A 122 5.31 -16.39 -7.47
CA GLN A 122 4.21 -16.02 -8.37
C GLN A 122 2.85 -15.89 -7.67
N ALA A 123 2.77 -16.21 -6.38
CA ALA A 123 1.53 -16.18 -5.61
C ALA A 123 1.14 -14.74 -5.26
N ALA A 124 0.43 -14.07 -6.15
CA ALA A 124 -0.02 -12.68 -6.01
C ALA A 124 1.10 -11.72 -5.55
N PRO A 125 2.22 -11.61 -6.26
CA PRO A 125 3.37 -10.82 -5.83
C PRO A 125 3.08 -9.32 -5.79
N LEU A 126 3.85 -8.60 -4.98
CA LEU A 126 3.91 -7.14 -5.02
C LEU A 126 4.52 -6.72 -6.36
N VAL A 127 3.91 -5.73 -6.99
CA VAL A 127 4.46 -5.06 -8.17
C VAL A 127 4.58 -3.58 -7.93
N ILE A 128 5.62 -2.99 -8.48
CA ILE A 128 5.89 -1.55 -8.42
C ILE A 128 6.14 -1.01 -9.83
N TRP A 129 5.98 0.29 -10.00
CA TRP A 129 6.49 1.03 -11.16
C TRP A 129 7.71 1.82 -10.71
N GLU A 130 8.90 1.32 -11.07
CA GLU A 130 10.17 1.90 -10.64
C GLU A 130 10.30 3.36 -11.09
N GLY A 131 10.73 4.25 -10.17
CA GLY A 131 10.81 5.68 -10.44
C GLY A 131 9.48 6.45 -10.37
N SER A 132 8.34 5.77 -10.25
CA SER A 132 7.02 6.41 -10.23
C SER A 132 6.83 7.41 -9.08
N HIS A 133 7.54 7.23 -7.97
CA HIS A 133 7.48 8.16 -6.84
C HIS A 133 7.90 9.59 -7.21
N VAL A 134 8.82 9.74 -8.17
CA VAL A 134 9.23 11.06 -8.67
C VAL A 134 8.09 11.74 -9.42
N ILE A 135 7.47 11.02 -10.38
CA ILE A 135 6.35 11.55 -11.21
C ILE A 135 5.14 11.86 -10.33
N MET A 136 4.74 10.91 -9.48
CA MET A 136 3.59 11.06 -8.60
C MET A 136 3.81 12.18 -7.58
N GLY A 137 4.97 12.20 -6.93
CA GLY A 137 5.32 13.22 -5.96
C GLY A 137 5.39 14.61 -6.58
N GLN A 138 5.94 14.75 -7.80
CA GLN A 138 5.99 16.04 -8.49
C GLN A 138 4.59 16.56 -8.83
N ALA A 139 3.73 15.71 -9.42
CA ALA A 139 2.36 16.10 -9.77
C ALA A 139 1.54 16.58 -8.55
N LEU A 140 1.70 15.90 -7.42
CA LEU A 140 1.03 16.28 -6.17
C LEU A 140 1.60 17.57 -5.58
N ARG A 141 2.93 17.76 -5.62
CA ARG A 141 3.57 19.02 -5.19
C ARG A 141 3.13 20.19 -6.04
N ASP A 142 3.13 20.06 -7.37
CA ASP A 142 2.74 21.14 -8.29
C ASP A 142 1.31 21.61 -8.02
N LEU A 143 0.41 20.70 -7.67
CA LEU A 143 -0.97 21.03 -7.33
C LEU A 143 -1.09 21.68 -5.95
N LEU A 144 -0.34 21.22 -4.95
CA LEU A 144 -0.57 21.56 -3.54
C LEU A 144 0.39 22.65 -3.01
N CYS A 145 1.49 22.98 -3.71
CA CYS A 145 2.54 23.89 -3.22
C CYS A 145 2.06 25.32 -2.95
N GLN A 146 0.91 25.73 -3.49
CA GLN A 146 0.31 27.07 -3.26
C GLN A 146 -0.89 27.04 -2.31
N VAL A 147 -1.17 25.88 -1.72
CA VAL A 147 -2.27 25.68 -0.77
C VAL A 147 -1.76 25.77 0.64
N ASP A 148 -2.49 26.43 1.53
CA ASP A 148 -2.14 26.46 2.95
C ASP A 148 -2.10 25.03 3.52
N PRO A 149 -1.10 24.67 4.35
CA PRO A 149 -0.95 23.33 4.90
C PRO A 149 -2.21 22.75 5.55
N GLU A 150 -3.02 23.61 6.21
CA GLU A 150 -4.28 23.23 6.86
C GLU A 150 -5.39 22.85 5.87
N ASP A 151 -5.28 23.26 4.62
CA ASP A 151 -6.26 23.01 3.58
C ASP A 151 -5.82 21.96 2.55
N MET A 152 -4.55 21.55 2.54
CA MET A 152 -4.02 20.60 1.57
C MET A 152 -4.80 19.28 1.50
N SER A 153 -5.24 18.76 2.65
CA SER A 153 -6.03 17.51 2.72
C SER A 153 -7.44 17.64 2.14
N LYS A 154 -7.94 18.87 1.94
CA LYS A 154 -9.28 19.16 1.38
C LYS A 154 -9.26 19.29 -0.13
N VAL A 155 -8.09 19.40 -0.75
CA VAL A 155 -7.95 19.57 -2.20
C VAL A 155 -8.28 18.29 -2.94
N ASP A 156 -9.08 18.37 -3.99
CA ASP A 156 -9.33 17.28 -4.91
C ASP A 156 -8.12 17.06 -5.82
N VAL A 157 -7.43 15.95 -5.63
CA VAL A 157 -6.23 15.57 -6.40
C VAL A 157 -6.54 14.58 -7.53
N THR A 158 -7.81 14.31 -7.82
CA THR A 158 -8.25 13.24 -8.73
C THR A 158 -7.64 13.34 -10.11
N GLU A 159 -7.68 14.53 -10.73
CA GLU A 159 -7.22 14.73 -12.11
C GLU A 159 -5.69 14.65 -12.19
N ALA A 160 -4.98 15.36 -11.31
CA ALA A 160 -3.52 15.32 -11.23
C ALA A 160 -2.99 13.90 -10.99
N TYR A 161 -3.62 13.18 -10.05
CA TYR A 161 -3.32 11.78 -9.80
C TYR A 161 -3.56 10.88 -11.02
N ALA A 162 -4.68 11.06 -11.72
CA ALA A 162 -5.03 10.24 -12.88
C ALA A 162 -4.06 10.49 -14.05
N GLU A 163 -3.65 11.74 -14.27
CA GLU A 163 -2.67 12.12 -15.29
C GLU A 163 -1.30 11.52 -14.99
N ALA A 164 -0.77 11.78 -13.79
CA ALA A 164 0.51 11.26 -13.35
C ALA A 164 0.55 9.72 -13.44
N ARG A 165 -0.53 9.03 -13.07
CA ARG A 165 -0.62 7.58 -13.17
C ARG A 165 -0.60 7.10 -14.63
N ARG A 166 -1.22 7.81 -15.58
CA ARG A 166 -1.13 7.49 -17.00
C ARG A 166 0.32 7.61 -17.49
N GLN A 167 1.00 8.69 -17.10
CA GLN A 167 2.40 8.89 -17.41
C GLN A 167 3.26 7.75 -16.84
N VAL A 168 3.08 7.39 -15.57
CA VAL A 168 3.82 6.29 -14.94
C VAL A 168 3.65 4.98 -15.71
N PHE A 169 2.43 4.65 -16.15
CA PHE A 169 2.20 3.43 -16.93
C PHE A 169 2.90 3.41 -18.29
N ASN A 170 3.20 4.57 -18.86
CA ASN A 170 3.91 4.68 -20.11
C ASN A 170 5.44 4.70 -19.95
N ASP A 171 5.92 5.38 -18.90
CA ASP A 171 7.33 5.77 -18.79
C ASP A 171 8.12 4.94 -17.77
N CYS A 172 7.44 4.34 -16.77
CA CYS A 172 8.10 3.62 -15.70
C CYS A 172 8.08 2.10 -15.92
N PRO A 173 9.22 1.40 -15.76
CA PRO A 173 9.24 -0.04 -15.84
C PRO A 173 8.44 -0.67 -14.69
N ARG A 174 7.64 -1.67 -15.03
CA ARG A 174 6.91 -2.47 -14.05
C ARG A 174 7.79 -3.62 -13.55
N ILE A 175 7.99 -3.68 -12.25
CA ILE A 175 8.89 -4.65 -11.59
C ILE A 175 8.11 -5.45 -10.54
N THR A 176 8.35 -6.76 -10.52
CA THR A 176 7.87 -7.64 -9.45
C THR A 176 8.87 -7.64 -8.30
N VAL A 177 8.37 -7.38 -7.10
CA VAL A 177 9.16 -7.40 -5.86
C VAL A 177 8.79 -8.61 -5.05
N GLN A 178 9.79 -9.40 -4.71
CA GLN A 178 9.65 -10.59 -3.87
C GLN A 178 10.31 -10.35 -2.52
N ALA A 179 9.70 -10.86 -1.47
CA ALA A 179 10.28 -10.89 -0.14
C ALA A 179 9.88 -12.20 0.55
N LYS A 180 10.82 -12.79 1.27
CA LYS A 180 10.63 -14.00 2.09
C LYS A 180 10.43 -13.64 3.55
N GLN A 181 10.01 -14.59 4.37
CA GLN A 181 10.01 -14.42 5.81
C GLN A 181 11.42 -14.03 6.30
N GLY A 182 11.50 -13.04 7.18
CA GLY A 182 12.78 -12.45 7.63
C GLY A 182 13.28 -11.29 6.78
N GLU A 183 12.68 -11.02 5.62
CA GLU A 183 12.94 -9.86 4.79
C GLU A 183 11.83 -8.82 4.96
N ILE A 184 12.12 -7.55 4.71
CA ILE A 184 11.15 -6.45 4.75
C ILE A 184 11.26 -5.65 3.45
N THR A 185 10.13 -5.40 2.81
CA THR A 185 10.06 -4.41 1.74
C THR A 185 9.83 -3.02 2.33
N VAL A 186 10.58 -2.03 1.83
CA VAL A 186 10.39 -0.61 2.17
C VAL A 186 9.96 0.11 0.92
N LEU A 187 8.77 0.71 0.92
CA LEU A 187 8.26 1.46 -0.22
C LEU A 187 8.21 2.95 0.11
N HIS A 188 8.61 3.75 -0.86
CA HIS A 188 8.43 5.19 -0.81
C HIS A 188 6.94 5.55 -0.82
N ARG A 189 6.54 6.53 -0.03
CA ARG A 189 5.14 6.97 0.14
C ARG A 189 4.40 7.33 -1.16
N HIS A 190 5.09 7.83 -2.17
CA HIS A 190 4.50 8.17 -3.47
C HIS A 190 4.68 7.07 -4.54
N LEU A 191 5.23 5.91 -4.19
CA LEU A 191 5.48 4.85 -5.17
C LEU A 191 4.16 4.24 -5.63
N LEU A 192 3.93 4.21 -6.95
CA LEU A 192 2.81 3.46 -7.52
C LEU A 192 3.10 1.97 -7.42
N HIS A 193 2.22 1.25 -6.74
CA HIS A 193 2.38 -0.17 -6.45
C HIS A 193 1.04 -0.90 -6.47
N GLY A 194 1.09 -2.21 -6.48
CA GLY A 194 -0.11 -3.05 -6.44
C GLY A 194 0.23 -4.52 -6.19
N VAL A 195 -0.78 -5.38 -6.29
CA VAL A 195 -0.65 -6.82 -6.09
C VAL A 195 -1.13 -7.54 -7.34
N ASP A 196 -0.26 -8.35 -7.94
CA ASP A 196 -0.59 -9.13 -9.13
C ASP A 196 -1.61 -10.24 -8.84
N PRO A 197 -2.31 -10.70 -9.87
CA PRO A 197 -3.12 -11.89 -9.76
C PRO A 197 -2.31 -13.11 -9.28
N TRP A 198 -3.01 -14.04 -8.65
CA TRP A 198 -2.48 -15.38 -8.35
C TRP A 198 -2.81 -16.30 -9.55
N PRO A 199 -1.81 -16.68 -10.36
CA PRO A 199 -2.06 -17.49 -11.55
C PRO A 199 -2.55 -18.89 -11.21
N ASP A 200 -3.35 -19.48 -12.09
CA ASP A 200 -3.77 -20.87 -11.98
C ASP A 200 -2.54 -21.80 -11.99
N GLY A 201 -2.57 -22.82 -11.13
CA GLY A 201 -1.51 -23.81 -11.01
C GLY A 201 -0.31 -23.39 -10.15
N VAL A 202 -0.24 -22.14 -9.69
CA VAL A 202 0.77 -21.71 -8.72
C VAL A 202 0.41 -22.27 -7.34
N PRO A 203 1.32 -23.04 -6.70
CA PRO A 203 1.04 -23.71 -5.43
C PRO A 203 0.95 -22.72 -4.27
N GLY A 204 0.20 -23.11 -3.24
CA GLY A 204 0.07 -22.39 -1.98
C GLY A 204 -1.37 -22.32 -1.50
N ALA A 205 -1.55 -22.06 -0.21
CA ALA A 205 -2.85 -21.88 0.41
C ALA A 205 -3.21 -20.38 0.53
N GLU A 206 -2.24 -19.58 0.99
CA GLU A 206 -2.40 -18.14 1.16
C GLU A 206 -1.01 -17.44 1.22
N ARG A 207 -0.99 -16.17 0.85
CA ARG A 207 0.14 -15.26 1.06
C ARG A 207 -0.31 -14.16 2.00
N MET A 208 0.39 -14.01 3.11
CA MET A 208 0.07 -13.04 4.16
C MET A 208 1.20 -12.02 4.32
N ILE A 209 0.86 -10.75 4.30
CA ILE A 209 1.78 -9.63 4.54
C ILE A 209 1.21 -8.72 5.61
N ALA A 210 2.01 -8.32 6.59
CA ALA A 210 1.71 -7.22 7.49
C ALA A 210 2.25 -5.92 6.89
N TYR A 211 1.39 -4.90 6.77
CA TYR A 211 1.76 -3.57 6.29
C TYR A 211 1.72 -2.57 7.42
N PHE A 212 2.88 -1.95 7.69
CA PHE A 212 3.00 -0.82 8.60
C PHE A 212 3.12 0.46 7.78
N ARG A 213 2.28 1.45 8.08
CA ARG A 213 2.15 2.71 7.34
C ARG A 213 2.04 3.88 8.30
N PRO A 214 3.13 4.21 9.02
CA PRO A 214 3.09 5.34 9.94
C PRO A 214 2.87 6.65 9.17
N GLU A 215 2.08 7.55 9.76
CA GLU A 215 1.82 8.85 9.17
C GLU A 215 2.97 9.84 9.42
N CYS A 216 3.11 10.81 8.50
CA CYS A 216 3.99 11.94 8.67
C CYS A 216 3.52 12.82 9.84
N THR A 217 4.41 13.23 10.73
CA THR A 217 4.08 14.05 11.90
C THR A 217 3.59 15.45 11.54
N GLY A 218 4.09 16.03 10.45
CA GLY A 218 3.65 17.32 9.90
C GLY A 218 2.54 17.20 8.84
N GLY A 219 1.86 16.04 8.76
CA GLY A 219 0.71 15.84 7.88
C GLY A 219 1.07 15.90 6.39
N VAL A 220 0.18 16.49 5.57
CA VAL A 220 0.32 16.53 4.10
C VAL A 220 1.54 17.34 3.67
N ALA A 221 1.92 18.38 4.40
CA ALA A 221 3.10 19.18 4.08
C ALA A 221 4.40 18.36 4.15
N ASP A 222 4.58 17.56 5.21
CA ASP A 222 5.72 16.66 5.34
C ASP A 222 5.65 15.52 4.30
N TRP A 223 4.45 15.04 4.01
CA TRP A 223 4.23 14.00 3.00
C TRP A 223 4.66 14.44 1.59
N LEU A 224 4.57 15.75 1.29
CA LEU A 224 5.00 16.35 0.04
C LEU A 224 6.48 16.74 0.02
N ALA A 225 7.14 16.81 1.18
CA ALA A 225 8.54 17.21 1.25
C ALA A 225 9.41 16.32 0.36
N GLN A 226 10.46 16.90 -0.21
CA GLN A 226 11.48 16.14 -0.91
C GLN A 226 12.35 15.41 0.10
N ASP A 227 12.68 14.15 -0.21
CA ASP A 227 13.61 13.35 0.59
C ASP A 227 15.06 13.78 0.35
#